data_bc06d43a2a15ff115a69a0e11be297ff
#
_entry.id   bc06d43a2a15ff115a69a0e11be297ff
#
_cell.length_a   1.000
_cell.length_b   1.000
_cell.length_c   1.000
_cell.angle_alpha   90.00
_cell.angle_beta   90.00
_cell.angle_gamma   90.00
#
_symmetry.space_group_name_H-M   'P 1'
#
loop_
_entity.id
_entity.type
_entity.pdbx_description
1 polymer ?
#
loop_
_entity_poly.entity_id
_entity_poly.type
_entity_poly.pdbx_seq_one_letter_code
_entity_poly.pdbx_strand_id
1 'polypeptide(L)'
;MITIGLTTWSEHQSLMPSKKQLTLNDYAQFLPVVEVDSFYYGLRAPTVSANWLTQVPASFQFIVKAQAMTRQEDYAEFTSTEKELFVRYRQSIEPLIKAGQLQAVLFQFPPFFQLNQENSQYLRQIRAWLPDVPIAVEFRHQSWYDDAFKQQMYAFLKQLNMTHVITDEAQTPTNSVPFEPVVTNPAFAMLRLHGRNMAGWQNPGAQWRKQRTLYRYDQDELQFFADAVRQIKNQAEQVAVIFNNNSGGDAADNALQLQQLLGLEFPDLAPKAPEQIDLF
;
A
#
# COMPACT_ATOMS: atom_id res chain seq x y z
N MET A 1 7.73 13.81 6.43
CA MET A 1 6.40 14.06 5.82
C MET A 1 5.50 12.87 6.13
N ILE A 2 4.18 13.10 6.37
CA ILE A 2 3.17 12.03 6.49
C ILE A 2 2.23 12.17 5.31
N THR A 3 1.89 11.07 4.63
CA THR A 3 0.88 11.00 3.57
C THR A 3 -0.17 9.96 3.94
N ILE A 4 -1.42 10.20 3.55
CA ILE A 4 -2.53 9.28 3.72
C ILE A 4 -3.12 9.01 2.36
N GLY A 5 -3.42 7.75 2.07
CA GLY A 5 -4.00 7.31 0.82
C GLY A 5 -4.84 6.05 0.94
N LEU A 6 -5.36 5.61 -0.19
CA LEU A 6 -6.26 4.47 -0.30
C LEU A 6 -5.71 3.47 -1.33
N THR A 7 -6.19 2.23 -1.26
CA THR A 7 -6.01 1.28 -2.36
C THR A 7 -6.97 1.66 -3.49
N THR A 8 -6.45 1.75 -4.70
CA THR A 8 -7.14 2.24 -5.90
C THR A 8 -7.66 3.68 -5.77
N TRP A 9 -8.26 4.22 -6.80
CA TRP A 9 -8.88 5.57 -6.77
C TRP A 9 -10.34 5.57 -7.18
N SER A 10 -10.82 4.54 -7.87
CA SER A 10 -12.12 4.55 -8.53
C SER A 10 -13.29 4.14 -7.63
N GLU A 11 -13.02 3.54 -6.46
CA GLU A 11 -14.01 2.89 -5.59
C GLU A 11 -14.49 3.76 -4.41
N HIS A 12 -13.97 4.99 -4.29
CA HIS A 12 -14.16 5.84 -3.10
C HIS A 12 -15.18 6.95 -3.34
N GLN A 13 -16.42 6.59 -3.60
CA GLN A 13 -17.50 7.52 -3.94
C GLN A 13 -17.80 8.54 -2.83
N SER A 14 -17.51 8.23 -1.57
CA SER A 14 -17.71 9.18 -0.45
C SER A 14 -16.85 10.45 -0.58
N LEU A 15 -15.70 10.39 -1.30
CA LEU A 15 -14.90 11.59 -1.60
C LEU A 15 -15.64 12.58 -2.53
N MET A 16 -16.45 12.05 -3.47
CA MET A 16 -17.20 12.86 -4.43
C MET A 16 -18.54 12.18 -4.77
N PRO A 17 -19.57 12.33 -3.91
CA PRO A 17 -20.84 11.62 -4.05
C PRO A 17 -21.61 11.88 -5.35
N SER A 18 -21.33 12.99 -6.03
CA SER A 18 -21.92 13.33 -7.33
C SER A 18 -21.42 12.46 -8.48
N LYS A 19 -20.32 11.72 -8.31
CA LYS A 19 -19.72 10.85 -9.34
C LYS A 19 -19.91 9.38 -9.01
N LYS A 20 -20.35 8.60 -10.00
CA LYS A 20 -20.48 7.14 -9.87
C LYS A 20 -19.12 6.43 -9.76
N GLN A 21 -18.09 6.97 -10.39
CA GLN A 21 -16.72 6.46 -10.38
C GLN A 21 -15.75 7.62 -10.49
N LEU A 22 -14.74 7.64 -9.62
CA LEU A 22 -13.72 8.68 -9.63
C LEU A 22 -12.64 8.39 -10.67
N THR A 23 -12.18 9.44 -11.33
CA THR A 23 -10.91 9.43 -12.07
C THR A 23 -9.74 9.62 -11.10
N LEU A 24 -8.52 9.36 -11.58
CA LEU A 24 -7.32 9.61 -10.79
C LEU A 24 -7.18 11.10 -10.42
N ASN A 25 -7.53 12.01 -11.33
CA ASN A 25 -7.54 13.45 -11.06
C ASN A 25 -8.57 13.84 -9.97
N ASP A 26 -9.76 13.23 -9.98
CA ASP A 26 -10.76 13.46 -8.93
C ASP A 26 -10.21 13.04 -7.55
N TYR A 27 -9.61 11.86 -7.48
CA TYR A 27 -9.00 11.34 -6.25
C TYR A 27 -7.89 12.26 -5.72
N ALA A 28 -7.02 12.74 -6.61
CA ALA A 28 -5.89 13.60 -6.28
C ALA A 28 -6.28 14.99 -5.73
N GLN A 29 -7.57 15.35 -5.77
CA GLN A 29 -8.11 16.56 -5.11
C GLN A 29 -8.27 16.38 -3.60
N PHE A 30 -8.19 15.17 -3.08
CA PHE A 30 -8.45 14.86 -1.67
C PHE A 30 -7.24 14.28 -0.95
N LEU A 31 -6.48 13.41 -1.61
CA LEU A 31 -5.38 12.66 -1.00
C LEU A 31 -4.13 12.68 -1.88
N PRO A 32 -2.92 12.76 -1.25
CA PRO A 32 -1.65 12.99 -1.95
C PRO A 32 -0.97 11.71 -2.46
N VAL A 33 -1.48 10.53 -2.13
CA VAL A 33 -0.88 9.24 -2.49
C VAL A 33 -1.95 8.21 -2.77
N VAL A 34 -1.67 7.29 -3.69
CA VAL A 34 -2.53 6.13 -3.98
C VAL A 34 -1.70 4.85 -4.08
N GLU A 35 -2.24 3.74 -3.56
CA GLU A 35 -1.74 2.41 -3.84
C GLU A 35 -2.41 1.86 -5.11
N VAL A 36 -1.59 1.44 -6.07
CA VAL A 36 -2.04 0.98 -7.38
C VAL A 36 -2.02 -0.54 -7.46
N ASP A 37 -3.19 -1.16 -7.56
CA ASP A 37 -3.37 -2.61 -7.68
C ASP A 37 -3.52 -3.09 -9.14
N SER A 38 -3.53 -2.20 -10.14
CA SER A 38 -3.80 -2.56 -11.53
C SER A 38 -2.73 -3.44 -12.19
N PHE A 39 -1.57 -3.61 -11.57
CA PHE A 39 -0.53 -4.58 -11.98
C PHE A 39 -0.87 -6.03 -11.56
N TYR A 40 -1.97 -6.22 -10.86
CA TYR A 40 -2.46 -7.55 -10.46
C TYR A 40 -2.72 -8.47 -11.66
N TYR A 41 -3.24 -7.92 -12.75
CA TYR A 41 -3.65 -8.67 -13.95
C TYR A 41 -2.59 -8.71 -15.04
N GLY A 42 -1.33 -8.43 -14.74
CA GLY A 42 -0.21 -8.48 -15.66
C GLY A 42 0.59 -7.18 -15.75
N LEU A 43 1.72 -7.28 -16.43
CA LEU A 43 2.60 -6.15 -16.68
C LEU A 43 1.91 -5.10 -17.55
N ARG A 44 2.01 -3.84 -17.15
CA ARG A 44 1.48 -2.71 -17.91
C ARG A 44 2.56 -2.09 -18.79
N ALA A 45 2.15 -1.54 -19.94
CA ALA A 45 3.08 -0.76 -20.76
C ALA A 45 3.52 0.51 -20.00
N PRO A 46 4.76 1.00 -20.19
CA PRO A 46 5.23 2.25 -19.56
C PRO A 46 4.35 3.46 -19.86
N THR A 47 3.66 3.47 -20.99
CA THR A 47 2.70 4.52 -21.37
C THR A 47 1.53 4.65 -20.39
N VAL A 48 1.17 3.58 -19.67
CA VAL A 48 0.09 3.61 -18.68
C VAL A 48 0.51 4.46 -17.47
N SER A 49 1.69 4.19 -16.89
CA SER A 49 2.21 4.97 -15.76
C SER A 49 2.59 6.40 -16.18
N ALA A 50 3.06 6.61 -17.42
CA ALA A 50 3.27 7.95 -17.96
C ALA A 50 1.94 8.73 -18.07
N ASN A 51 0.85 8.09 -18.46
CA ASN A 51 -0.46 8.74 -18.51
C ASN A 51 -1.03 9.09 -17.11
N TRP A 52 -0.68 8.35 -16.06
CA TRP A 52 -1.06 8.74 -14.70
C TRP A 52 -0.43 10.07 -14.28
N LEU A 53 0.84 10.30 -14.65
CA LEU A 53 1.56 11.53 -14.34
C LEU A 53 0.88 12.79 -14.92
N THR A 54 0.19 12.65 -16.04
CA THR A 54 -0.53 13.78 -16.66
C THR A 54 -1.83 14.16 -15.95
N GLN A 55 -2.28 13.31 -15.02
CA GLN A 55 -3.57 13.45 -14.33
C GLN A 55 -3.45 13.97 -12.89
N VAL A 56 -2.22 14.10 -12.39
CA VAL A 56 -1.96 14.44 -10.99
C VAL A 56 -0.89 15.52 -10.88
N PRO A 57 -0.83 16.28 -9.76
CA PRO A 57 0.26 17.20 -9.48
C PRO A 57 1.62 16.49 -9.36
N ALA A 58 2.71 17.22 -9.56
CA ALA A 58 4.07 16.69 -9.42
C ALA A 58 4.42 16.23 -7.98
N SER A 59 3.70 16.71 -6.98
CA SER A 59 3.81 16.32 -5.56
C SER A 59 3.13 14.96 -5.26
N PHE A 60 2.21 14.52 -6.12
CA PHE A 60 1.44 13.29 -5.93
C PHE A 60 2.31 12.05 -6.01
N GLN A 61 2.09 11.08 -5.11
CA GLN A 61 2.91 9.89 -5.00
C GLN A 61 2.13 8.61 -5.33
N PHE A 62 2.85 7.63 -5.86
CA PHE A 62 2.31 6.31 -6.18
C PHE A 62 3.03 5.23 -5.37
N ILE A 63 2.26 4.31 -4.80
CA ILE A 63 2.74 3.02 -4.29
C ILE A 63 2.24 1.97 -5.27
N VAL A 64 3.14 1.22 -5.91
CA VAL A 64 2.75 0.27 -6.96
C VAL A 64 2.95 -1.16 -6.47
N LYS A 65 1.87 -1.94 -6.48
CA LYS A 65 1.90 -3.32 -5.99
C LYS A 65 2.52 -4.27 -7.01
N ALA A 66 3.47 -5.08 -6.58
CA ALA A 66 4.27 -6.01 -7.40
C ALA A 66 3.69 -7.43 -7.35
N GLN A 67 2.45 -7.64 -7.82
CA GLN A 67 1.73 -8.89 -7.64
C GLN A 67 2.41 -10.14 -8.24
N ALA A 68 2.70 -10.13 -9.55
CA ALA A 68 3.28 -11.29 -10.24
C ALA A 68 4.63 -11.73 -9.66
N MET A 69 5.37 -10.81 -9.03
CA MET A 69 6.67 -11.08 -8.40
C MET A 69 6.58 -11.54 -6.93
N THR A 70 5.39 -11.82 -6.42
CA THR A 70 5.20 -12.29 -5.04
C THR A 70 5.00 -13.79 -4.93
N ARG A 71 5.28 -14.54 -6.00
CA ARG A 71 5.13 -16.00 -6.11
C ARG A 71 3.70 -16.51 -5.93
N GLN A 72 2.70 -15.65 -6.12
CA GLN A 72 1.30 -16.08 -6.17
C GLN A 72 0.92 -16.72 -7.51
N GLU A 73 1.68 -16.40 -8.55
CA GLU A 73 1.47 -16.83 -9.93
C GLU A 73 2.80 -17.31 -10.52
N ASP A 74 2.74 -18.20 -11.50
CA ASP A 74 3.93 -18.64 -12.21
C ASP A 74 4.43 -17.50 -13.13
N TYR A 75 5.70 -17.13 -13.01
CA TYR A 75 6.31 -16.13 -13.88
C TYR A 75 6.26 -16.54 -15.36
N ALA A 76 6.19 -17.84 -15.66
CA ALA A 76 6.13 -18.36 -17.01
C ALA A 76 4.84 -17.96 -17.75
N GLU A 77 3.81 -17.52 -17.04
CA GLU A 77 2.61 -16.92 -17.65
C GLU A 77 2.89 -15.54 -18.26
N PHE A 78 3.96 -14.86 -17.84
CA PHE A 78 4.27 -13.49 -18.24
C PHE A 78 5.56 -13.34 -19.05
N THR A 79 6.59 -14.13 -18.74
CA THR A 79 7.94 -14.00 -19.29
C THR A 79 8.66 -15.35 -19.34
N SER A 80 9.74 -15.43 -20.13
CA SER A 80 10.56 -16.64 -20.27
C SER A 80 11.46 -16.92 -19.06
N THR A 81 11.78 -15.91 -18.25
CA THR A 81 12.56 -16.04 -17.01
C THR A 81 12.03 -15.10 -15.95
N GLU A 82 12.19 -15.48 -14.67
CA GLU A 82 11.79 -14.64 -13.55
C GLU A 82 12.53 -13.28 -13.55
N LYS A 83 13.81 -13.25 -13.92
CA LYS A 83 14.58 -12.01 -14.07
C LYS A 83 13.98 -11.06 -15.12
N GLU A 84 13.50 -11.60 -16.23
CA GLU A 84 12.85 -10.80 -17.28
C GLU A 84 11.55 -10.16 -16.75
N LEU A 85 10.80 -10.84 -15.88
CA LEU A 85 9.63 -10.28 -15.23
C LEU A 85 9.99 -8.99 -14.46
N PHE A 86 11.07 -9.01 -13.67
CA PHE A 86 11.55 -7.83 -12.93
C PHE A 86 12.01 -6.70 -13.86
N VAL A 87 12.70 -7.03 -14.95
CA VAL A 87 13.11 -6.02 -15.93
C VAL A 87 11.89 -5.34 -16.56
N ARG A 88 10.91 -6.10 -17.01
CA ARG A 88 9.67 -5.56 -17.58
C ARG A 88 8.85 -4.78 -16.58
N TYR A 89 8.76 -5.25 -15.35
CA TYR A 89 8.07 -4.52 -14.28
C TYR A 89 8.73 -3.16 -14.04
N ARG A 90 10.06 -3.14 -13.90
CA ARG A 90 10.80 -1.89 -13.72
C ARG A 90 10.60 -0.92 -14.89
N GLN A 91 10.58 -1.42 -16.13
CA GLN A 91 10.25 -0.60 -17.30
C GLN A 91 8.84 -0.02 -17.20
N SER A 92 7.86 -0.78 -16.72
CA SER A 92 6.47 -0.33 -16.58
C SER A 92 6.32 0.85 -15.60
N ILE A 93 7.14 0.90 -14.55
CA ILE A 93 7.12 1.96 -13.54
C ILE A 93 8.20 3.03 -13.75
N GLU A 94 9.04 2.90 -14.76
CA GLU A 94 10.13 3.83 -15.08
C GLU A 94 9.68 5.30 -15.18
N PRO A 95 8.52 5.64 -15.76
CA PRO A 95 8.02 7.01 -15.77
C PRO A 95 7.83 7.59 -14.37
N LEU A 96 7.30 6.79 -13.41
CA LEU A 96 7.11 7.22 -12.02
C LEU A 96 8.45 7.43 -11.31
N ILE A 97 9.43 6.56 -11.57
CA ILE A 97 10.78 6.68 -11.02
C ILE A 97 11.43 7.98 -11.52
N LYS A 98 11.39 8.25 -12.83
CA LYS A 98 11.99 9.45 -13.44
C LYS A 98 11.33 10.75 -12.99
N ALA A 99 10.02 10.71 -12.72
CA ALA A 99 9.27 11.85 -12.21
C ALA A 99 9.49 12.11 -10.69
N GLY A 100 10.15 11.17 -9.96
CA GLY A 100 10.25 11.25 -8.51
C GLY A 100 8.91 11.03 -7.78
N GLN A 101 7.93 10.40 -8.45
CA GLN A 101 6.59 10.18 -7.95
C GLN A 101 6.33 8.71 -7.52
N LEU A 102 7.34 7.84 -7.58
CA LEU A 102 7.27 6.49 -7.02
C LEU A 102 7.70 6.52 -5.55
N GLN A 103 6.74 6.37 -4.63
CA GLN A 103 7.02 6.32 -3.20
C GLN A 103 7.54 4.94 -2.77
N ALA A 104 6.93 3.87 -3.27
CA ALA A 104 7.41 2.50 -3.05
C ALA A 104 6.83 1.50 -4.07
N VAL A 105 7.54 0.38 -4.24
CA VAL A 105 6.98 -0.86 -4.79
C VAL A 105 6.60 -1.76 -3.63
N LEU A 106 5.33 -2.13 -3.55
CA LEU A 106 4.78 -2.97 -2.50
C LEU A 106 4.82 -4.45 -2.88
N PHE A 107 5.61 -5.23 -2.18
CA PHE A 107 5.62 -6.69 -2.22
C PHE A 107 4.77 -7.23 -1.07
N GLN A 108 3.47 -7.45 -1.32
CA GLN A 108 2.61 -8.16 -0.39
C GLN A 108 2.69 -9.65 -0.68
N PHE A 109 3.40 -10.39 0.15
CA PHE A 109 3.54 -11.84 0.00
C PHE A 109 2.30 -12.60 0.48
N PRO A 110 1.98 -13.74 -0.17
CA PRO A 110 0.83 -14.55 0.21
C PRO A 110 1.06 -15.28 1.55
N PRO A 111 -0.04 -15.81 2.18
CA PRO A 111 0.06 -16.51 3.46
C PRO A 111 0.94 -17.77 3.46
N PHE A 112 1.28 -18.34 2.31
CA PHE A 112 2.19 -19.48 2.23
C PHE A 112 3.68 -19.08 2.17
N PHE A 113 3.99 -17.78 2.05
CA PHE A 113 5.36 -17.28 2.05
C PHE A 113 5.89 -17.22 3.49
N GLN A 114 6.26 -18.39 4.03
CA GLN A 114 6.74 -18.54 5.39
C GLN A 114 8.24 -18.22 5.52
N LEU A 115 8.70 -17.99 6.74
CA LEU A 115 10.13 -17.80 7.04
C LEU A 115 10.88 -19.12 6.79
N ASN A 116 11.74 -19.12 5.77
CA ASN A 116 12.68 -20.19 5.47
C ASN A 116 13.86 -19.64 4.66
N GLN A 117 14.84 -20.48 4.39
CA GLN A 117 16.05 -20.09 3.68
C GLN A 117 15.75 -19.65 2.23
N GLU A 118 14.85 -20.36 1.53
CA GLU A 118 14.49 -20.07 0.14
C GLU A 118 13.82 -18.70 0.03
N ASN A 119 12.81 -18.43 0.85
CA ASN A 119 12.09 -17.16 0.84
C ASN A 119 12.99 -15.98 1.28
N SER A 120 13.87 -16.21 2.24
CA SER A 120 14.89 -15.21 2.64
C SER A 120 15.86 -14.92 1.49
N GLN A 121 16.28 -15.94 0.74
CA GLN A 121 17.13 -15.76 -0.43
C GLN A 121 16.38 -15.04 -1.56
N TYR A 122 15.09 -15.30 -1.73
CA TYR A 122 14.27 -14.58 -2.70
C TYR A 122 14.19 -13.08 -2.39
N LEU A 123 14.06 -12.66 -1.14
CA LEU A 123 14.12 -11.25 -0.76
C LEU A 123 15.46 -10.60 -1.13
N ARG A 124 16.60 -11.30 -0.96
CA ARG A 124 17.90 -10.82 -1.43
C ARG A 124 17.94 -10.67 -2.95
N GLN A 125 17.34 -11.60 -3.67
CA GLN A 125 17.27 -11.60 -5.12
C GLN A 125 16.41 -10.44 -5.64
N ILE A 126 15.25 -10.17 -5.02
CA ILE A 126 14.43 -8.99 -5.31
C ILE A 126 15.25 -7.71 -5.21
N ARG A 127 15.99 -7.52 -4.11
CA ARG A 127 16.86 -6.34 -3.94
C ARG A 127 17.94 -6.29 -5.00
N ALA A 128 18.55 -7.42 -5.35
CA ALA A 128 19.58 -7.48 -6.39
C ALA A 128 19.06 -7.12 -7.80
N TRP A 129 17.79 -7.45 -8.10
CA TRP A 129 17.16 -7.12 -9.39
C TRP A 129 16.52 -5.74 -9.44
N LEU A 130 16.22 -5.15 -8.27
CA LEU A 130 15.67 -3.80 -8.13
C LEU A 130 16.54 -2.97 -7.14
N PRO A 131 17.82 -2.69 -7.48
CA PRO A 131 18.76 -2.10 -6.53
C PRO A 131 18.42 -0.65 -6.15
N ASP A 132 17.83 0.11 -7.05
CA ASP A 132 17.53 1.53 -6.97
C ASP A 132 16.04 1.85 -6.67
N VAL A 133 15.21 0.81 -6.51
CA VAL A 133 13.76 0.99 -6.29
C VAL A 133 13.44 0.95 -4.79
N PRO A 134 12.65 1.90 -4.26
CA PRO A 134 12.15 1.81 -2.89
C PRO A 134 11.19 0.63 -2.75
N ILE A 135 11.50 -0.31 -1.85
CA ILE A 135 10.73 -1.56 -1.68
C ILE A 135 10.11 -1.58 -0.30
N ALA A 136 8.78 -1.83 -0.25
CA ALA A 136 8.03 -2.13 0.94
C ALA A 136 7.58 -3.61 0.93
N VAL A 137 7.78 -4.32 2.04
CA VAL A 137 7.50 -5.76 2.16
C VAL A 137 6.43 -5.98 3.21
N GLU A 138 5.32 -6.57 2.81
CA GLU A 138 4.24 -7.01 3.68
C GLU A 138 4.23 -8.53 3.76
N PHE A 139 4.47 -9.06 4.95
CA PHE A 139 4.33 -10.48 5.23
C PHE A 139 2.92 -10.82 5.70
N ARG A 140 2.43 -11.98 5.30
CA ARG A 140 1.11 -12.52 5.65
C ARG A 140 1.19 -13.87 6.36
N HIS A 141 2.38 -14.34 6.72
CA HIS A 141 2.59 -15.57 7.45
C HIS A 141 3.22 -15.27 8.82
N GLN A 142 2.65 -15.85 9.89
CA GLN A 142 3.04 -15.61 11.28
C GLN A 142 4.51 -15.94 11.57
N SER A 143 5.12 -16.90 10.86
CA SER A 143 6.51 -17.30 11.10
C SER A 143 7.53 -16.18 11.01
N TRP A 144 7.23 -15.11 10.26
CA TRP A 144 8.08 -13.91 10.20
C TRP A 144 8.06 -13.10 11.49
N TYR A 145 7.02 -13.27 12.31
CA TYR A 145 6.78 -12.53 13.56
C TYR A 145 6.95 -13.40 14.81
N ASP A 146 7.45 -14.63 14.65
CA ASP A 146 7.82 -15.49 15.78
C ASP A 146 8.84 -14.78 16.67
N ASP A 147 8.63 -14.79 18.00
CA ASP A 147 9.48 -14.08 18.96
C ASP A 147 10.95 -14.50 18.89
N ALA A 148 11.23 -15.74 18.47
CA ALA A 148 12.58 -16.23 18.29
C ALA A 148 13.28 -15.62 17.07
N PHE A 149 12.53 -15.13 16.05
CA PHE A 149 13.10 -14.73 14.76
C PHE A 149 12.76 -13.31 14.33
N LYS A 150 11.72 -12.66 14.88
CA LYS A 150 11.26 -11.35 14.41
C LYS A 150 12.34 -10.25 14.46
N GLN A 151 13.21 -10.25 15.46
CA GLN A 151 14.32 -9.28 15.53
C GLN A 151 15.33 -9.49 14.41
N GLN A 152 15.60 -10.75 14.04
CA GLN A 152 16.46 -11.08 12.93
C GLN A 152 15.83 -10.70 11.60
N MET A 153 14.52 -10.87 11.45
CA MET A 153 13.75 -10.41 10.27
C MET A 153 13.85 -8.89 10.11
N TYR A 154 13.65 -8.10 11.17
CA TYR A 154 13.80 -6.64 11.08
C TYR A 154 15.22 -6.23 10.73
N ALA A 155 16.23 -6.84 11.34
CA ALA A 155 17.63 -6.60 11.00
C ALA A 155 17.95 -6.96 9.54
N PHE A 156 17.37 -8.05 9.05
CA PHE A 156 17.50 -8.49 7.67
C PHE A 156 16.89 -7.50 6.67
N LEU A 157 15.68 -7.00 6.92
CA LEU A 157 15.07 -5.96 6.08
C LEU A 157 15.86 -4.65 6.10
N LYS A 158 16.39 -4.24 7.27
CA LYS A 158 17.32 -3.09 7.38
C LYS A 158 18.55 -3.29 6.50
N GLN A 159 19.19 -4.46 6.55
CA GLN A 159 20.36 -4.79 5.73
C GLN A 159 20.06 -4.70 4.23
N LEU A 160 18.84 -5.08 3.83
CA LEU A 160 18.38 -5.00 2.44
C LEU A 160 17.85 -3.62 2.03
N ASN A 161 17.84 -2.64 2.95
CA ASN A 161 17.20 -1.34 2.73
C ASN A 161 15.76 -1.50 2.22
N MET A 162 14.99 -2.38 2.88
CA MET A 162 13.58 -2.62 2.61
C MET A 162 12.71 -2.14 3.77
N THR A 163 11.59 -1.53 3.45
CA THR A 163 10.60 -1.09 4.43
C THR A 163 9.71 -2.27 4.85
N HIS A 164 9.70 -2.57 6.16
CA HIS A 164 8.66 -3.43 6.74
C HIS A 164 7.31 -2.70 6.68
N VAL A 165 6.30 -3.34 6.12
CA VAL A 165 4.93 -2.80 6.15
C VAL A 165 4.28 -3.17 7.48
N ILE A 166 3.90 -2.14 8.23
CA ILE A 166 3.18 -2.29 9.50
C ILE A 166 1.71 -2.52 9.15
N THR A 167 1.20 -3.70 9.46
CA THR A 167 -0.12 -4.15 9.02
C THR A 167 -1.10 -4.18 10.18
N ASP A 168 -2.29 -3.58 10.02
CA ASP A 168 -3.42 -3.80 10.91
C ASP A 168 -4.47 -4.66 10.21
N GLU A 169 -4.86 -5.73 10.88
CA GLU A 169 -5.88 -6.68 10.40
C GLU A 169 -6.53 -7.41 11.57
N ALA A 170 -7.65 -8.10 11.31
CA ALA A 170 -8.31 -8.91 12.32
C ALA A 170 -7.36 -9.98 12.89
N GLN A 171 -7.23 -10.05 14.20
CA GLN A 171 -6.31 -10.96 14.87
C GLN A 171 -6.94 -12.34 15.06
N THR A 172 -6.68 -13.24 14.11
CA THR A 172 -7.12 -14.64 14.16
C THR A 172 -5.99 -15.55 14.67
N PRO A 173 -6.28 -16.69 15.25
CA PRO A 173 -5.24 -17.57 15.80
C PRO A 173 -4.21 -18.09 14.78
N THR A 174 -4.58 -18.19 13.50
CA THR A 174 -3.76 -18.90 12.49
C THR A 174 -3.45 -18.10 11.22
N ASN A 175 -4.18 -17.02 10.94
CA ASN A 175 -4.16 -16.39 9.62
C ASN A 175 -3.88 -14.88 9.65
N SER A 176 -3.36 -14.37 10.76
CA SER A 176 -3.09 -12.94 10.94
C SER A 176 -1.65 -12.70 11.33
N VAL A 177 -1.17 -11.52 11.03
CA VAL A 177 0.12 -11.02 11.53
C VAL A 177 -0.13 -9.91 12.56
N PRO A 178 0.76 -9.76 13.57
CA PRO A 178 0.59 -8.74 14.60
C PRO A 178 0.82 -7.33 14.07
N PHE A 179 0.22 -6.33 14.73
CA PHE A 179 0.57 -4.93 14.52
C PHE A 179 1.91 -4.63 15.19
N GLU A 180 2.98 -4.58 14.40
CA GLU A 180 4.36 -4.36 14.89
C GLU A 180 4.90 -3.04 14.31
N PRO A 181 4.86 -1.92 15.06
CA PRO A 181 5.25 -0.60 14.57
C PRO A 181 6.77 -0.41 14.54
N VAL A 182 7.48 -1.30 13.84
CA VAL A 182 8.95 -1.29 13.72
C VAL A 182 9.37 -0.69 12.39
N VAL A 183 10.17 0.37 12.46
CA VAL A 183 10.78 1.03 11.29
C VAL A 183 12.07 0.30 10.90
N THR A 184 12.10 -0.25 9.68
CA THR A 184 13.29 -0.92 9.12
C THR A 184 14.04 -0.05 8.11
N ASN A 185 13.42 1.00 7.60
CA ASN A 185 14.02 1.95 6.67
C ASN A 185 13.78 3.39 7.18
N PRO A 186 14.83 4.14 7.57
CA PRO A 186 14.65 5.50 8.08
C PRO A 186 14.19 6.50 7.01
N ALA A 187 14.35 6.21 5.72
CA ALA A 187 13.84 7.07 4.66
C ALA A 187 12.31 6.96 4.50
N PHE A 188 11.75 5.75 4.70
CA PHE A 188 10.34 5.49 4.45
C PHE A 188 9.76 4.41 5.37
N ALA A 189 8.61 4.69 5.98
CA ALA A 189 7.78 3.74 6.71
C ALA A 189 6.38 3.67 6.08
N MET A 190 5.73 2.51 6.17
CA MET A 190 4.42 2.27 5.58
C MET A 190 3.52 1.51 6.54
N LEU A 191 2.29 2.03 6.72
CA LEU A 191 1.20 1.35 7.42
C LEU A 191 0.13 0.96 6.41
N ARG A 192 -0.43 -0.24 6.54
CA ARG A 192 -1.60 -0.68 5.78
C ARG A 192 -2.70 -1.17 6.72
N LEU A 193 -3.87 -0.53 6.63
CA LEU A 193 -5.01 -0.73 7.50
C LEU A 193 -6.10 -1.51 6.74
N HIS A 194 -6.16 -2.84 6.99
CA HIS A 194 -7.03 -3.76 6.24
C HIS A 194 -8.42 -3.94 6.85
N GLY A 195 -8.63 -3.39 8.05
CA GLY A 195 -9.84 -3.61 8.82
C GLY A 195 -9.81 -4.88 9.69
N ARG A 196 -10.62 -4.86 10.75
CA ARG A 196 -10.63 -5.87 11.81
C ARG A 196 -11.88 -6.75 11.78
N ASN A 197 -12.47 -6.98 10.61
CA ASN A 197 -13.66 -7.84 10.46
C ASN A 197 -13.30 -9.31 10.70
N MET A 198 -13.40 -9.76 11.94
CA MET A 198 -13.10 -11.12 12.36
C MET A 198 -13.91 -12.17 11.58
N ALA A 199 -15.21 -11.94 11.36
CA ALA A 199 -16.07 -12.86 10.64
C ALA A 199 -15.63 -13.04 9.18
N GLY A 200 -15.22 -11.94 8.52
CA GLY A 200 -14.70 -11.97 7.14
C GLY A 200 -13.35 -12.70 7.02
N TRP A 201 -12.54 -12.66 8.07
CA TRP A 201 -11.24 -13.35 8.11
C TRP A 201 -11.37 -14.85 8.38
N GLN A 202 -12.39 -15.28 9.11
CA GLN A 202 -12.63 -16.69 9.45
C GLN A 202 -13.48 -17.43 8.42
N ASN A 203 -14.20 -16.70 7.55
CA ASN A 203 -15.11 -17.33 6.59
C ASN A 203 -14.47 -17.46 5.20
N PRO A 204 -14.12 -18.68 4.75
CA PRO A 204 -13.50 -18.92 3.44
C PRO A 204 -14.47 -18.91 2.26
N GLY A 205 -15.66 -18.32 2.38
CA GLY A 205 -16.67 -18.26 1.32
C GLY A 205 -16.19 -17.50 0.07
N ALA A 206 -16.90 -17.64 -1.05
CA ALA A 206 -16.54 -17.09 -2.36
C ALA A 206 -16.30 -15.54 -2.36
N GLN A 207 -16.87 -14.83 -1.40
CA GLN A 207 -16.72 -13.37 -1.24
C GLN A 207 -15.76 -12.97 -0.11
N TRP A 208 -14.93 -13.88 0.36
CA TRP A 208 -14.05 -13.66 1.50
C TRP A 208 -13.17 -12.39 1.40
N ARG A 209 -12.70 -12.03 0.20
CA ARG A 209 -11.90 -10.82 -0.03
C ARG A 209 -12.68 -9.56 0.31
N LYS A 210 -13.93 -9.47 -0.15
CA LYS A 210 -14.82 -8.34 0.17
C LYS A 210 -15.18 -8.29 1.65
N GLN A 211 -15.39 -9.43 2.28
CA GLN A 211 -15.74 -9.47 3.70
C GLN A 211 -14.57 -9.07 4.60
N ARG A 212 -13.34 -9.46 4.27
CA ARG A 212 -12.15 -9.08 5.05
C ARG A 212 -11.98 -7.57 5.21
N THR A 213 -12.19 -6.84 4.14
CA THR A 213 -12.00 -5.38 4.09
C THR A 213 -13.29 -4.60 4.33
N LEU A 214 -14.39 -5.29 4.71
CA LEU A 214 -15.63 -4.67 5.15
C LEU A 214 -15.53 -4.29 6.63
N TYR A 215 -15.01 -3.11 6.90
CA TYR A 215 -14.75 -2.62 8.24
C TYR A 215 -14.70 -1.10 8.26
N ARG A 216 -15.29 -0.49 9.30
CA ARG A 216 -15.17 0.91 9.61
C ARG A 216 -14.43 1.05 10.92
N TYR A 217 -13.26 1.67 10.89
CA TYR A 217 -12.52 2.02 12.09
C TYR A 217 -13.29 3.07 12.89
N ASP A 218 -13.40 2.87 14.19
CA ASP A 218 -13.98 3.84 15.09
C ASP A 218 -12.97 4.94 15.51
N GLN A 219 -13.44 5.89 16.32
CA GLN A 219 -12.63 7.04 16.73
C GLN A 219 -11.45 6.64 17.61
N ASP A 220 -11.62 5.67 18.50
CA ASP A 220 -10.55 5.22 19.41
C ASP A 220 -9.47 4.46 18.65
N GLU A 221 -9.87 3.64 17.68
CA GLU A 221 -8.94 2.95 16.78
C GLU A 221 -8.16 3.94 15.90
N LEU A 222 -8.81 4.95 15.35
CA LEU A 222 -8.14 5.99 14.57
C LEU A 222 -7.19 6.84 15.43
N GLN A 223 -7.56 7.13 16.69
CA GLN A 223 -6.66 7.80 17.63
C GLN A 223 -5.44 6.95 17.95
N PHE A 224 -5.60 5.64 18.16
CA PHE A 224 -4.47 4.71 18.32
C PHE A 224 -3.51 4.76 17.12
N PHE A 225 -4.03 4.76 15.90
CA PHE A 225 -3.18 4.88 14.71
C PHE A 225 -2.53 6.27 14.59
N ALA A 226 -3.23 7.34 14.95
CA ALA A 226 -2.63 8.67 14.96
C ALA A 226 -1.42 8.73 15.88
N ASP A 227 -1.51 8.13 17.08
CA ASP A 227 -0.41 8.11 18.03
C ASP A 227 0.74 7.22 17.56
N ALA A 228 0.44 6.05 16.96
CA ALA A 228 1.43 5.19 16.34
C ALA A 228 2.16 5.90 15.18
N VAL A 229 1.43 6.59 14.30
CA VAL A 229 1.99 7.35 13.17
C VAL A 229 2.93 8.46 13.66
N ARG A 230 2.57 9.18 14.73
CA ARG A 230 3.45 10.21 15.33
C ARG A 230 4.75 9.60 15.85
N GLN A 231 4.70 8.43 16.51
CA GLN A 231 5.90 7.72 16.98
C GLN A 231 6.78 7.22 15.83
N ILE A 232 6.18 6.65 14.78
CA ILE A 232 6.86 6.17 13.58
C ILE A 232 7.52 7.35 12.85
N LYS A 233 6.84 8.51 12.77
CA LYS A 233 7.38 9.72 12.13
C LYS A 233 8.65 10.24 12.77
N ASN A 234 8.87 9.99 14.06
CA ASN A 234 10.13 10.33 14.73
C ASN A 234 11.31 9.45 14.29
N GLN A 235 11.05 8.32 13.61
CA GLN A 235 12.04 7.33 13.18
C GLN A 235 12.19 7.24 11.65
N ALA A 236 11.25 7.86 10.89
CA ALA A 236 11.27 7.85 9.44
C ALA A 236 11.05 9.22 8.83
N GLU A 237 11.75 9.54 7.75
CA GLU A 237 11.61 10.82 7.03
C GLU A 237 10.23 10.95 6.37
N GLN A 238 9.73 9.85 5.83
CA GLN A 238 8.41 9.76 5.20
C GLN A 238 7.61 8.61 5.82
N VAL A 239 6.31 8.83 6.01
CA VAL A 239 5.37 7.81 6.49
C VAL A 239 4.16 7.82 5.56
N ALA A 240 3.82 6.69 4.98
CA ALA A 240 2.58 6.50 4.26
C ALA A 240 1.60 5.65 5.06
N VAL A 241 0.35 6.09 5.16
CA VAL A 241 -0.75 5.31 5.74
C VAL A 241 -1.76 5.01 4.64
N ILE A 242 -1.94 3.73 4.32
CA ILE A 242 -2.85 3.28 3.28
C ILE A 242 -4.02 2.52 3.88
N PHE A 243 -5.21 3.05 3.68
CA PHE A 243 -6.44 2.36 4.06
C PHE A 243 -6.87 1.38 2.97
N ASN A 244 -7.09 0.14 3.37
CA ASN A 244 -7.53 -0.97 2.52
C ASN A 244 -8.85 -1.60 3.02
N ASN A 245 -9.59 -0.90 3.89
CA ASN A 245 -10.92 -1.29 4.39
C ASN A 245 -12.05 -0.76 3.47
N ASN A 246 -11.92 -0.99 2.16
CA ASN A 246 -12.72 -0.31 1.14
C ASN A 246 -14.02 -1.03 0.73
N SER A 247 -14.27 -2.26 1.19
CA SER A 247 -15.44 -3.04 0.71
C SER A 247 -16.80 -2.45 1.08
N GLY A 248 -16.88 -1.67 2.15
CA GLY A 248 -18.09 -0.92 2.55
C GLY A 248 -18.08 0.54 2.11
N GLY A 249 -17.01 1.01 1.45
CA GLY A 249 -16.82 2.43 1.14
C GLY A 249 -16.26 3.26 2.30
N ASP A 250 -15.87 2.62 3.43
CA ASP A 250 -15.46 3.31 4.66
C ASP A 250 -14.02 3.84 4.65
N ALA A 251 -13.18 3.33 3.75
CA ALA A 251 -11.75 3.66 3.72
C ALA A 251 -11.49 5.16 3.55
N ALA A 252 -12.24 5.84 2.67
CA ALA A 252 -12.04 7.25 2.42
C ALA A 252 -12.45 8.12 3.62
N ASP A 253 -13.57 7.82 4.27
CA ASP A 253 -14.02 8.52 5.47
C ASP A 253 -13.01 8.35 6.60
N ASN A 254 -12.51 7.14 6.83
CA ASN A 254 -11.50 6.87 7.84
C ASN A 254 -10.16 7.58 7.52
N ALA A 255 -9.77 7.66 6.24
CA ALA A 255 -8.57 8.38 5.82
C ALA A 255 -8.67 9.88 6.14
N LEU A 256 -9.81 10.53 5.83
CA LEU A 256 -10.05 11.94 6.13
C LEU A 256 -10.14 12.20 7.64
N GLN A 257 -10.73 11.30 8.42
CA GLN A 257 -10.78 11.39 9.87
C GLN A 257 -9.36 11.29 10.48
N LEU A 258 -8.54 10.33 10.01
CA LEU A 258 -7.15 10.22 10.48
C LEU A 258 -6.33 11.46 10.08
N GLN A 259 -6.55 12.03 8.90
CA GLN A 259 -5.93 13.28 8.47
C GLN A 259 -6.23 14.41 9.45
N GLN A 260 -7.49 14.56 9.88
CA GLN A 260 -7.91 15.57 10.87
C GLN A 260 -7.26 15.33 12.23
N LEU A 261 -7.24 14.07 12.74
CA LEU A 261 -6.61 13.71 14.01
C LEU A 261 -5.09 14.00 14.03
N LEU A 262 -4.43 13.87 12.89
CA LEU A 262 -3.02 14.18 12.73
C LEU A 262 -2.74 15.67 12.47
N GLY A 263 -3.78 16.49 12.21
CA GLY A 263 -3.65 17.89 11.85
C GLY A 263 -2.90 18.12 10.53
N LEU A 264 -3.09 17.23 9.55
CA LEU A 264 -2.38 17.30 8.27
C LEU A 264 -3.13 18.16 7.26
N GLU A 265 -2.39 19.03 6.60
CA GLU A 265 -2.83 19.77 5.43
C GLU A 265 -1.99 19.35 4.22
N PHE A 266 -2.64 19.17 3.08
CA PHE A 266 -2.01 18.83 1.81
C PHE A 266 -2.23 19.97 0.81
N PRO A 267 -1.35 21.01 0.80
CA PRO A 267 -1.56 22.21 -0.02
C PRO A 267 -1.42 21.96 -1.52
N ASP A 268 -0.66 20.92 -1.90
CA ASP A 268 -0.31 20.66 -3.30
C ASP A 268 -1.19 19.58 -3.94
N LEU A 269 -2.46 19.46 -3.51
CA LEU A 269 -3.44 18.59 -4.14
C LEU A 269 -3.87 19.11 -5.52
N ALA A 270 -4.47 18.24 -6.34
CA ALA A 270 -5.07 18.67 -7.60
C ALA A 270 -6.13 19.77 -7.36
N PRO A 271 -6.22 20.79 -8.22
CA PRO A 271 -7.22 21.84 -8.05
C PRO A 271 -8.63 21.28 -8.17
N LYS A 272 -9.50 21.69 -7.25
CA LYS A 272 -10.94 21.38 -7.35
C LYS A 272 -11.52 22.12 -8.55
N ALA A 273 -12.39 21.42 -9.29
CA ALA A 273 -13.18 22.10 -10.32
C ALA A 273 -13.98 23.25 -9.67
N PRO A 274 -14.14 24.41 -10.34
CA PRO A 274 -15.04 25.45 -9.84
C PRO A 274 -16.41 24.85 -9.56
N GLU A 275 -16.99 25.16 -8.39
CA GLU A 275 -18.38 24.80 -8.12
C GLU A 275 -19.26 25.44 -9.20
N GLN A 276 -19.98 24.59 -9.93
CA GLN A 276 -20.98 25.10 -10.87
C GLN A 276 -22.11 25.69 -10.03
N ILE A 277 -22.13 27.01 -9.92
CA ILE A 277 -23.23 27.72 -9.28
C ILE A 277 -24.41 27.61 -10.25
N ASP A 278 -25.36 26.74 -9.93
CA ASP A 278 -26.66 26.75 -10.60
C ASP A 278 -27.35 28.07 -10.27
N LEU A 279 -27.35 28.97 -11.22
CA LEU A 279 -27.94 30.30 -11.09
C LEU A 279 -29.48 30.32 -11.35
N PHE A 280 -30.10 29.14 -11.63
CA PHE A 280 -31.53 29.01 -11.87
C PHE A 280 -32.07 27.67 -11.37
#